data_e3778fd1420928f178abeb15f4415534
#
_entry.id   e3778fd1420928f178abeb15f4415534
#
_cell.length_a   1.000
_cell.length_b   1.000
_cell.length_c   1.000
_cell.angle_alpha   90.00
_cell.angle_beta   90.00
_cell.angle_gamma   90.00
#
_symmetry.space_group_name_H-M   'P 1'
#
loop_
_entity.id
_entity.type
_entity.pdbx_description
1 polymer ?
#
loop_
_entity_poly.entity_id
_entity_poly.type
_entity_poly.pdbx_seq_one_letter_code
_entity_poly.pdbx_strand_id
1 'polypeptide(L)'
;MSLKSAINPRSAEFRANAERMQALVSDLRAKISTVAMGGDEAARKKHLDRGKLLPRERVRTLLDPGSPFLEVGQLAAWGMYSGDVHSASIICGIGRICGRECVIVANDATIKGGTYYPMTVKKHLRAQEIAAQNRLPCIYLVDSGGGYLPEQDNVFPDREHFGRIFFNIANMSAAGIPQIACVMGSCTAGGAYVPAMSDESIIVKGQGTIFLGGPPLVKAAIGEVVTPEELGGAEVHTRVSGVADHYALDDTHALAIVRGIVSNLNRRKQVELEVREPRDPLYPAQELYGVIPADPRKPYDVREVIARLVDGSELDEFKQNYGTTLVTGFAHLHGYPVAILANNGILFSESSLKAAHFIELAAQRGIPLVFLQNITGYMVGKKYEAGGIAKDGAKMVTAVATAKVPKFTLILGGSFGAGNYGMCGRAYSPRFLWMWPNARISIMGGEQAASVLATVKGDFPSKEAEEKFKAPIREQYERQGHPYYSSARLWDDGVVDPADSRRLLGLAVSASLNAPIEETRFGVFRM
;
A
#
# COMPACT_ATOMS: atom_id res chain seq x y z
N MET A 1 -27.39 12.41 -8.19
CA MET A 1 -27.81 13.73 -7.61
C MET A 1 -26.58 14.40 -7.02
N SER A 2 -26.37 15.71 -7.28
CA SER A 2 -25.20 16.40 -6.72
C SER A 2 -25.37 16.61 -5.21
N LEU A 3 -24.36 16.23 -4.45
CA LEU A 3 -24.28 16.45 -3.01
C LEU A 3 -24.12 17.95 -2.72
N LYS A 4 -24.93 18.47 -1.80
CA LYS A 4 -24.80 19.86 -1.34
C LYS A 4 -24.01 19.87 -0.03
N SER A 5 -22.88 20.58 0.00
CA SER A 5 -22.10 20.76 1.22
C SER A 5 -22.83 21.68 2.21
N ALA A 6 -22.90 21.23 3.46
CA ALA A 6 -23.35 22.03 4.58
C ALA A 6 -22.19 22.73 5.32
N ILE A 7 -20.95 22.48 4.89
CA ILE A 7 -19.75 23.03 5.51
C ILE A 7 -19.62 24.52 5.22
N ASN A 8 -19.33 25.29 6.26
CA ASN A 8 -18.93 26.68 6.13
C ASN A 8 -17.41 26.83 6.35
N PRO A 9 -16.60 26.96 5.27
CA PRO A 9 -15.13 27.08 5.41
C PRO A 9 -14.67 28.32 6.20
N ARG A 10 -15.56 29.28 6.44
CA ARG A 10 -15.27 30.50 7.22
C ARG A 10 -15.56 30.33 8.72
N SER A 11 -16.17 29.24 9.14
CA SER A 11 -16.47 29.01 10.55
C SER A 11 -15.19 28.81 11.36
N ALA A 12 -15.23 29.19 12.66
CA ALA A 12 -14.09 28.99 13.55
C ALA A 12 -13.75 27.49 13.73
N GLU A 13 -14.78 26.65 13.80
CA GLU A 13 -14.62 25.20 13.93
C GLU A 13 -13.90 24.60 12.71
N PHE A 14 -14.36 24.92 11.49
CA PHE A 14 -13.72 24.44 10.26
C PHE A 14 -12.25 24.85 10.20
N ARG A 15 -11.95 26.12 10.53
CA ARG A 15 -10.56 26.63 10.52
C ARG A 15 -9.68 25.89 11.52
N ALA A 16 -10.17 25.66 12.74
CA ALA A 16 -9.43 24.93 13.77
C ALA A 16 -9.16 23.47 13.35
N ASN A 17 -10.14 22.79 12.75
CA ASN A 17 -9.98 21.45 12.21
C ASN A 17 -8.93 21.44 11.08
N ALA A 18 -9.04 22.40 10.14
CA ALA A 18 -8.12 22.51 9.00
C ALA A 18 -6.68 22.79 9.46
N GLU A 19 -6.48 23.69 10.41
CA GLU A 19 -5.15 23.98 10.98
C GLU A 19 -4.51 22.74 11.60
N ARG A 20 -5.27 21.99 12.40
CA ARG A 20 -4.79 20.72 12.97
C ARG A 20 -4.42 19.71 11.89
N MET A 21 -5.26 19.50 10.89
CA MET A 21 -4.98 18.54 9.82
C MET A 21 -3.77 18.98 8.99
N GLN A 22 -3.64 20.27 8.69
CA GLN A 22 -2.49 20.82 7.99
C GLN A 22 -1.17 20.62 8.75
N ALA A 23 -1.20 20.72 10.10
CA ALA A 23 -0.03 20.40 10.93
C ALA A 23 0.38 18.92 10.79
N LEU A 24 -0.60 17.99 10.81
CA LEU A 24 -0.35 16.57 10.59
C LEU A 24 0.18 16.28 9.17
N VAL A 25 -0.36 16.95 8.16
CA VAL A 25 0.10 16.82 6.77
C VAL A 25 1.52 17.38 6.60
N SER A 26 1.83 18.50 7.26
CA SER A 26 3.18 19.07 7.24
C SER A 26 4.21 18.14 7.86
N ASP A 27 3.88 17.51 9.00
CA ASP A 27 4.72 16.50 9.66
C ASP A 27 4.91 15.26 8.74
N LEU A 28 3.82 14.77 8.12
CA LEU A 28 3.90 13.68 7.14
C LEU A 28 4.84 14.01 5.98
N ARG A 29 4.70 15.20 5.39
CA ARG A 29 5.52 15.64 4.26
C ARG A 29 7.00 15.76 4.66
N ALA A 30 7.30 16.24 5.86
CA ALA A 30 8.67 16.31 6.38
C ALA A 30 9.29 14.90 6.48
N LYS A 31 8.56 13.92 7.02
CA LYS A 31 9.01 12.53 7.11
C LYS A 31 9.22 11.89 5.73
N ILE A 32 8.29 12.09 4.81
CA ILE A 32 8.42 11.60 3.43
C ILE A 32 9.63 12.22 2.75
N SER A 33 9.88 13.51 2.94
CA SER A 33 11.07 14.19 2.40
C SER A 33 12.37 13.59 2.97
N THR A 34 12.41 13.31 4.27
CA THR A 34 13.56 12.64 4.92
C THR A 34 13.80 11.26 4.30
N VAL A 35 12.76 10.45 4.18
CA VAL A 35 12.84 9.11 3.58
C VAL A 35 13.27 9.18 2.11
N ALA A 36 12.80 10.17 1.37
CA ALA A 36 13.11 10.35 -0.04
C ALA A 36 14.60 10.67 -0.30
N MET A 37 15.34 11.13 0.71
CA MET A 37 16.78 11.34 0.60
C MET A 37 17.58 10.03 0.46
N GLY A 38 17.01 8.90 0.90
CA GLY A 38 17.73 7.62 0.93
C GLY A 38 18.74 7.54 2.08
N GLY A 39 19.92 7.00 1.82
CA GLY A 39 21.01 6.93 2.80
C GLY A 39 21.63 8.28 3.15
N ASP A 40 22.58 8.28 4.07
CA ASP A 40 23.31 9.48 4.48
C ASP A 40 24.14 10.09 3.30
N GLU A 41 24.65 11.29 3.52
CA GLU A 41 25.40 12.02 2.49
C GLU A 41 26.64 11.25 2.00
N ALA A 42 27.36 10.59 2.92
CA ALA A 42 28.55 9.82 2.59
C ALA A 42 28.21 8.61 1.73
N ALA A 43 27.14 7.89 2.06
CA ALA A 43 26.66 6.76 1.29
C ALA A 43 26.19 7.18 -0.11
N ARG A 44 25.41 8.28 -0.22
CA ARG A 44 24.99 8.83 -1.51
C ARG A 44 26.19 9.28 -2.36
N LYS A 45 27.15 10.00 -1.76
CA LYS A 45 28.38 10.41 -2.45
C LYS A 45 29.15 9.19 -2.99
N LYS A 46 29.38 8.17 -2.16
CA LYS A 46 30.04 6.93 -2.56
C LYS A 46 29.32 6.23 -3.72
N HIS A 47 27.98 6.30 -3.75
CA HIS A 47 27.16 5.73 -4.82
C HIS A 47 27.36 6.51 -6.14
N LEU A 48 27.31 7.83 -6.10
CA LEU A 48 27.53 8.71 -7.24
C LEU A 48 28.96 8.63 -7.78
N ASP A 49 29.97 8.58 -6.90
CA ASP A 49 31.39 8.47 -7.28
C ASP A 49 31.68 7.17 -8.08
N ARG A 50 30.81 6.18 -8.02
CA ARG A 50 30.85 4.96 -8.84
C ARG A 50 30.18 5.11 -10.20
N GLY A 51 29.70 6.30 -10.55
CA GLY A 51 28.98 6.56 -11.80
C GLY A 51 27.54 6.05 -11.84
N LYS A 52 26.95 5.75 -10.68
CA LYS A 52 25.57 5.28 -10.57
C LYS A 52 24.59 6.43 -10.41
N LEU A 53 23.41 6.31 -10.97
CA LEU A 53 22.26 7.17 -10.64
C LEU A 53 21.73 6.82 -9.24
N LEU A 54 21.29 7.82 -8.48
CA LEU A 54 20.56 7.55 -7.22
C LEU A 54 19.29 6.71 -7.48
N PRO A 55 18.88 5.84 -6.55
CA PRO A 55 17.74 4.93 -6.80
C PRO A 55 16.45 5.63 -7.24
N ARG A 56 16.12 6.78 -6.64
CA ARG A 56 14.95 7.58 -7.07
C ARG A 56 15.14 8.24 -8.44
N GLU A 57 16.36 8.53 -8.82
CA GLU A 57 16.67 9.04 -10.16
C GLU A 57 16.56 7.93 -11.20
N ARG A 58 16.98 6.70 -10.87
CA ARG A 58 16.73 5.50 -11.70
C ARG A 58 15.24 5.35 -11.99
N VAL A 59 14.39 5.40 -10.95
CA VAL A 59 12.92 5.32 -11.10
C VAL A 59 12.40 6.47 -11.97
N ARG A 60 12.79 7.71 -11.68
CA ARG A 60 12.36 8.90 -12.46
C ARG A 60 12.75 8.82 -13.93
N THR A 61 13.97 8.35 -14.22
CA THR A 61 14.49 8.22 -15.60
C THR A 61 13.78 7.09 -16.36
N LEU A 62 13.37 6.03 -15.66
CA LEU A 62 12.65 4.90 -16.24
C LEU A 62 11.23 5.29 -16.65
N LEU A 63 10.55 6.13 -15.88
CA LEU A 63 9.16 6.53 -16.11
C LEU A 63 9.00 7.45 -17.33
N ASP A 64 7.80 7.45 -17.89
CA ASP A 64 7.43 8.41 -18.91
C ASP A 64 7.43 9.84 -18.34
N PRO A 65 7.84 10.85 -19.13
CA PRO A 65 7.76 12.25 -18.69
C PRO A 65 6.35 12.61 -18.22
N GLY A 66 6.25 13.19 -17.02
CA GLY A 66 4.97 13.57 -16.42
C GLY A 66 4.14 12.40 -15.88
N SER A 67 4.63 11.15 -15.93
CA SER A 67 3.94 10.04 -15.28
C SER A 67 3.89 10.24 -13.77
N PRO A 68 2.71 10.13 -13.13
CA PRO A 68 2.67 10.00 -11.69
C PRO A 68 3.32 8.67 -11.27
N PHE A 69 3.92 8.66 -10.07
CA PHE A 69 4.40 7.45 -9.43
C PHE A 69 3.57 7.19 -8.17
N LEU A 70 2.77 6.12 -8.19
CA LEU A 70 1.99 5.66 -7.05
C LEU A 70 2.92 4.84 -6.14
N GLU A 71 3.69 5.52 -5.30
CA GLU A 71 4.63 4.86 -4.39
C GLU A 71 3.90 4.16 -3.25
N VAL A 72 4.35 2.95 -2.91
CA VAL A 72 3.78 2.08 -1.88
C VAL A 72 4.73 1.96 -0.70
N GLY A 73 4.21 2.11 0.51
CA GLY A 73 4.96 1.91 1.74
C GLY A 73 6.16 2.83 1.90
N GLN A 74 6.00 4.13 1.61
CA GLN A 74 7.09 5.12 1.76
C GLN A 74 7.70 5.11 3.16
N LEU A 75 6.87 4.96 4.21
CA LEU A 75 7.28 4.92 5.61
C LEU A 75 7.55 3.50 6.13
N ALA A 76 7.67 2.50 5.26
CA ALA A 76 8.05 1.15 5.69
C ALA A 76 9.36 1.17 6.49
N ALA A 77 9.40 0.44 7.60
CA ALA A 77 10.49 0.39 8.58
C ALA A 77 10.78 1.71 9.32
N TRP A 78 9.92 2.74 9.22
CA TRP A 78 10.10 3.99 9.96
C TRP A 78 10.22 3.75 11.46
N GLY A 79 11.34 4.23 12.07
CA GLY A 79 11.61 4.03 13.49
C GLY A 79 11.91 2.58 13.90
N MET A 80 12.12 1.69 12.95
CA MET A 80 12.59 0.31 13.18
C MET A 80 14.10 0.21 12.89
N TYR A 81 14.73 -0.88 13.31
CA TYR A 81 16.15 -1.16 13.03
C TYR A 81 17.08 0.02 13.37
N SER A 82 16.90 0.61 14.58
CA SER A 82 17.64 1.80 15.04
C SER A 82 17.41 3.07 14.19
N GLY A 83 16.37 3.08 13.35
CA GLY A 83 15.99 4.23 12.53
C GLY A 83 16.76 4.38 11.23
N ASP A 84 17.64 3.44 10.87
CA ASP A 84 18.58 3.59 9.75
C ASP A 84 18.14 2.94 8.43
N VAL A 85 16.94 2.32 8.40
CA VAL A 85 16.48 1.55 7.22
C VAL A 85 15.23 2.21 6.62
N HIS A 86 15.39 3.45 6.15
CA HIS A 86 14.29 4.22 5.57
C HIS A 86 13.67 3.51 4.37
N SER A 87 12.34 3.59 4.26
CA SER A 87 11.56 2.94 3.19
C SER A 87 11.86 1.44 3.04
N ALA A 88 12.35 0.79 4.11
CA ALA A 88 12.82 -0.59 4.12
C ALA A 88 13.91 -0.85 3.04
N SER A 89 14.78 0.10 2.74
CA SER A 89 15.86 0.04 1.73
C SER A 89 15.41 -0.35 0.31
N ILE A 90 14.12 -0.16 -0.01
CA ILE A 90 13.55 -0.52 -1.32
C ILE A 90 12.42 0.44 -1.70
N ILE A 91 12.43 0.91 -2.95
CA ILE A 91 11.39 1.77 -3.51
C ILE A 91 10.44 0.90 -4.32
N CYS A 92 9.16 0.92 -3.99
CA CYS A 92 8.14 0.17 -4.70
C CYS A 92 6.98 1.09 -5.11
N GLY A 93 6.44 0.89 -6.30
CA GLY A 93 5.29 1.67 -6.75
C GLY A 93 4.88 1.34 -8.18
N ILE A 94 3.85 2.04 -8.65
CA ILE A 94 3.34 1.93 -10.01
C ILE A 94 3.59 3.22 -10.76
N GLY A 95 4.14 3.11 -11.96
CA GLY A 95 4.30 4.23 -12.88
C GLY A 95 4.17 3.79 -14.33
N ARG A 96 4.11 4.73 -15.26
CA ARG A 96 3.99 4.43 -16.70
C ARG A 96 5.35 4.39 -17.36
N ILE A 97 5.57 3.33 -18.13
CA ILE A 97 6.74 3.12 -18.98
C ILE A 97 6.23 2.84 -20.40
N CYS A 98 6.56 3.67 -21.35
CA CYS A 98 6.05 3.59 -22.73
C CYS A 98 4.52 3.44 -22.77
N GLY A 99 3.80 4.24 -21.98
CA GLY A 99 2.35 4.26 -21.87
C GLY A 99 1.72 3.11 -21.08
N ARG A 100 2.51 2.15 -20.58
CA ARG A 100 2.04 0.99 -19.82
C ARG A 100 2.28 1.14 -18.33
N GLU A 101 1.28 0.85 -17.52
CA GLU A 101 1.40 0.81 -16.05
C GLU A 101 2.22 -0.41 -15.65
N CYS A 102 3.32 -0.18 -14.93
CA CYS A 102 4.25 -1.21 -14.46
C CYS A 102 4.49 -1.06 -12.96
N VAL A 103 4.67 -2.16 -12.25
CA VAL A 103 5.20 -2.16 -10.89
C VAL A 103 6.73 -2.06 -10.99
N ILE A 104 7.31 -1.14 -10.23
CA ILE A 104 8.75 -0.95 -10.11
C ILE A 104 9.17 -1.34 -8.70
N VAL A 105 10.22 -2.14 -8.61
CA VAL A 105 10.86 -2.59 -7.37
C VAL A 105 12.34 -2.23 -7.48
N ALA A 106 12.77 -1.18 -6.80
CA ALA A 106 14.14 -0.67 -6.90
C ALA A 106 14.85 -0.73 -5.55
N ASN A 107 15.95 -1.48 -5.45
CA ASN A 107 16.78 -1.48 -4.25
C ASN A 107 17.42 -0.11 -4.04
N ASP A 108 17.50 0.33 -2.79
CA ASP A 108 18.26 1.51 -2.40
C ASP A 108 19.59 1.10 -1.75
N ALA A 109 20.63 0.96 -2.58
CA ALA A 109 21.97 0.60 -2.13
C ALA A 109 22.64 1.70 -1.30
N THR A 110 22.10 2.91 -1.23
CA THR A 110 22.60 3.96 -0.33
C THR A 110 22.20 3.70 1.12
N ILE A 111 21.22 2.81 1.35
CA ILE A 111 20.76 2.38 2.67
C ILE A 111 21.29 0.97 2.93
N LYS A 112 22.29 0.85 3.82
CA LYS A 112 22.87 -0.44 4.23
C LYS A 112 23.24 -1.36 3.04
N GLY A 113 23.67 -0.77 1.90
CA GLY A 113 24.02 -1.54 0.70
C GLY A 113 22.84 -2.26 0.02
N GLY A 114 21.62 -1.82 0.22
CA GLY A 114 20.42 -2.48 -0.31
C GLY A 114 20.10 -3.82 0.36
N THR A 115 20.59 -4.03 1.59
CA THR A 115 20.37 -5.26 2.35
C THR A 115 18.89 -5.49 2.64
N TYR A 116 18.45 -6.74 2.51
CA TYR A 116 17.07 -7.15 2.81
C TYR A 116 16.90 -7.44 4.30
N TYR A 117 16.24 -6.55 4.98
CA TYR A 117 15.68 -6.73 6.32
C TYR A 117 14.31 -7.43 6.24
N PRO A 118 13.71 -7.89 7.35
CA PRO A 118 12.37 -8.48 7.32
C PRO A 118 11.33 -7.57 6.66
N MET A 119 11.37 -6.26 6.93
CA MET A 119 10.45 -5.31 6.31
C MET A 119 10.75 -5.07 4.83
N THR A 120 11.99 -5.24 4.37
CA THR A 120 12.34 -5.17 2.94
C THR A 120 11.71 -6.32 2.18
N VAL A 121 11.80 -7.55 2.72
CA VAL A 121 11.14 -8.74 2.16
C VAL A 121 9.63 -8.51 2.08
N LYS A 122 9.01 -8.09 3.19
CA LYS A 122 7.56 -7.83 3.24
C LYS A 122 7.12 -6.79 2.22
N LYS A 123 7.90 -5.72 2.01
CA LYS A 123 7.60 -4.68 1.03
C LYS A 123 7.75 -5.18 -0.40
N HIS A 124 8.79 -5.96 -0.69
CA HIS A 124 8.97 -6.59 -1.99
C HIS A 124 7.80 -7.53 -2.32
N LEU A 125 7.43 -8.40 -1.37
CA LEU A 125 6.29 -9.30 -1.53
C LEU A 125 4.97 -8.52 -1.76
N ARG A 126 4.78 -7.39 -1.06
CA ARG A 126 3.61 -6.53 -1.31
C ARG A 126 3.61 -5.94 -2.73
N ALA A 127 4.74 -5.52 -3.25
CA ALA A 127 4.86 -5.04 -4.62
C ALA A 127 4.51 -6.14 -5.64
N GLN A 128 4.99 -7.36 -5.41
CA GLN A 128 4.65 -8.53 -6.25
C GLN A 128 3.16 -8.90 -6.14
N GLU A 129 2.57 -8.83 -4.94
CA GLU A 129 1.13 -9.03 -4.76
C GLU A 129 0.31 -8.01 -5.58
N ILE A 130 0.71 -6.73 -5.56
CA ILE A 130 0.09 -5.68 -6.37
C ILE A 130 0.25 -6.00 -7.87
N ALA A 131 1.45 -6.41 -8.30
CA ALA A 131 1.70 -6.80 -9.69
C ALA A 131 0.81 -7.98 -10.12
N ALA A 132 0.74 -9.03 -9.30
CA ALA A 132 -0.06 -10.23 -9.58
C ALA A 132 -1.57 -9.91 -9.64
N GLN A 133 -2.10 -9.24 -8.62
CA GLN A 133 -3.53 -8.91 -8.53
C GLN A 133 -4.02 -8.00 -9.65
N ASN A 134 -3.16 -7.11 -10.14
CA ASN A 134 -3.51 -6.14 -11.17
C ASN A 134 -2.91 -6.51 -12.55
N ARG A 135 -2.23 -7.66 -12.65
CA ARG A 135 -1.56 -8.16 -13.86
C ARG A 135 -0.61 -7.14 -14.49
N LEU A 136 0.15 -6.43 -13.67
CA LEU A 136 1.11 -5.40 -14.11
C LEU A 136 2.49 -6.00 -14.35
N PRO A 137 3.19 -5.66 -15.45
CA PRO A 137 4.60 -6.00 -15.61
C PRO A 137 5.41 -5.56 -14.40
N CYS A 138 6.34 -6.40 -13.94
CA CYS A 138 7.16 -6.11 -12.77
C CYS A 138 8.61 -5.84 -13.23
N ILE A 139 9.13 -4.68 -12.82
CA ILE A 139 10.48 -4.22 -13.18
C ILE A 139 11.32 -4.17 -11.91
N TYR A 140 12.37 -5.00 -11.86
CA TYR A 140 13.31 -5.07 -10.75
C TYR A 140 14.59 -4.31 -11.08
N LEU A 141 14.88 -3.21 -10.39
CA LEU A 141 16.16 -2.50 -10.44
C LEU A 141 17.01 -2.98 -9.29
N VAL A 142 17.88 -3.96 -9.58
CA VAL A 142 18.60 -4.75 -8.58
C VAL A 142 19.93 -4.11 -8.22
N ASP A 143 20.12 -3.80 -6.95
CA ASP A 143 21.38 -3.31 -6.37
C ASP A 143 21.38 -3.65 -4.86
N SER A 144 21.65 -4.92 -4.51
CA SER A 144 21.49 -5.46 -3.15
C SER A 144 22.63 -6.36 -2.72
N GLY A 145 23.06 -6.18 -1.48
CA GLY A 145 24.03 -7.04 -0.82
C GLY A 145 23.48 -8.38 -0.31
N GLY A 146 22.18 -8.65 -0.49
CA GLY A 146 21.55 -9.90 0.01
C GLY A 146 20.80 -9.73 1.32
N GLY A 147 20.48 -10.83 2.01
CA GLY A 147 19.73 -10.84 3.27
C GLY A 147 20.50 -10.36 4.48
N TYR A 148 19.82 -9.78 5.45
CA TYR A 148 20.39 -9.36 6.73
C TYR A 148 20.67 -10.56 7.62
N LEU A 149 21.93 -11.00 7.66
CA LEU A 149 22.33 -12.22 8.33
C LEU A 149 22.04 -12.28 9.85
N PRO A 150 22.15 -11.17 10.61
CA PRO A 150 21.82 -11.20 12.04
C PRO A 150 20.37 -11.56 12.36
N GLU A 151 19.44 -11.34 11.43
CA GLU A 151 18.01 -11.70 11.54
C GLU A 151 17.61 -12.73 10.47
N GLN A 152 18.50 -13.68 10.14
CA GLN A 152 18.26 -14.66 9.08
C GLN A 152 16.99 -15.51 9.32
N ASP A 153 16.65 -15.79 10.57
CA ASP A 153 15.43 -16.49 11.01
C ASP A 153 14.13 -15.73 10.65
N ASN A 154 14.18 -14.40 10.56
CA ASN A 154 13.06 -13.53 10.16
C ASN A 154 13.08 -13.14 8.66
N VAL A 155 14.06 -13.64 7.90
CA VAL A 155 14.23 -13.31 6.48
C VAL A 155 14.16 -14.54 5.58
N PHE A 156 14.60 -15.74 6.05
CA PHE A 156 14.85 -16.88 5.18
C PHE A 156 13.85 -18.04 5.27
N PRO A 157 13.51 -18.63 6.47
CA PRO A 157 12.96 -19.98 6.50
C PRO A 157 11.45 -20.10 6.30
N ASP A 158 10.69 -19.02 6.48
CA ASP A 158 9.21 -19.09 6.48
C ASP A 158 8.62 -18.85 5.07
N ARG A 159 7.34 -19.16 4.96
CA ARG A 159 6.57 -19.06 3.71
C ARG A 159 6.61 -17.67 3.07
N GLU A 160 6.41 -16.62 3.86
CA GLU A 160 6.39 -15.23 3.40
C GLU A 160 7.75 -14.52 3.61
N HIS A 161 8.84 -15.29 3.47
CA HIS A 161 10.22 -14.85 3.54
C HIS A 161 10.84 -14.75 2.14
N PHE A 162 12.14 -14.61 2.08
CA PHE A 162 12.90 -14.28 0.87
C PHE A 162 12.64 -15.26 -0.30
N GLY A 163 12.52 -16.57 0.00
CA GLY A 163 12.20 -17.58 -1.02
C GLY A 163 10.86 -17.36 -1.73
N ARG A 164 9.92 -16.69 -1.09
CA ARG A 164 8.62 -16.37 -1.68
C ARG A 164 8.73 -15.41 -2.86
N ILE A 165 9.73 -14.54 -2.87
CA ILE A 165 10.01 -13.62 -3.98
C ILE A 165 10.22 -14.41 -5.28
N PHE A 166 11.01 -15.47 -5.25
CA PHE A 166 11.33 -16.30 -6.42
C PHE A 166 10.14 -17.15 -6.84
N PHE A 167 9.43 -17.71 -5.86
CA PHE A 167 8.18 -18.41 -6.14
C PHE A 167 7.18 -17.49 -6.88
N ASN A 168 7.06 -16.24 -6.46
CA ASN A 168 6.17 -15.28 -7.09
C ASN A 168 6.64 -14.89 -8.51
N ILE A 169 7.95 -14.69 -8.74
CA ILE A 169 8.51 -14.42 -10.07
C ILE A 169 8.10 -15.53 -11.04
N ALA A 170 8.36 -16.80 -10.68
CA ALA A 170 8.02 -17.94 -11.53
C ALA A 170 6.53 -18.03 -11.83
N ASN A 171 5.68 -17.87 -10.81
CA ASN A 171 4.22 -17.99 -10.98
C ASN A 171 3.62 -16.80 -11.74
N MET A 172 4.14 -15.58 -11.55
CA MET A 172 3.69 -14.42 -12.32
C MET A 172 4.10 -14.57 -13.80
N SER A 173 5.33 -14.99 -14.10
CA SER A 173 5.77 -15.30 -15.45
C SER A 173 4.87 -16.37 -16.09
N ALA A 174 4.63 -17.49 -15.39
CA ALA A 174 3.72 -18.54 -15.86
C ALA A 174 2.27 -18.04 -16.11
N ALA A 175 1.83 -17.03 -15.35
CA ALA A 175 0.53 -16.38 -15.56
C ALA A 175 0.55 -15.32 -16.68
N GLY A 176 1.66 -15.15 -17.39
CA GLY A 176 1.83 -14.15 -18.46
C GLY A 176 1.94 -12.72 -17.94
N ILE A 177 2.44 -12.53 -16.72
CA ILE A 177 2.77 -11.21 -16.16
C ILE A 177 4.28 -11.01 -16.34
N PRO A 178 4.73 -10.10 -17.22
CA PRO A 178 6.14 -9.95 -17.54
C PRO A 178 7.00 -9.58 -16.32
N GLN A 179 8.17 -10.25 -16.21
CA GLN A 179 9.16 -10.07 -15.18
C GLN A 179 10.47 -9.60 -15.83
N ILE A 180 10.92 -8.39 -15.56
CA ILE A 180 12.10 -7.78 -16.16
C ILE A 180 13.05 -7.35 -15.06
N ALA A 181 14.29 -7.87 -15.07
CA ALA A 181 15.30 -7.49 -14.10
C ALA A 181 16.43 -6.68 -14.74
N CYS A 182 16.86 -5.62 -14.06
CA CYS A 182 17.99 -4.79 -14.45
C CYS A 182 19.00 -4.75 -13.31
N VAL A 183 20.13 -5.42 -13.47
CA VAL A 183 21.19 -5.54 -12.45
C VAL A 183 22.14 -4.34 -12.58
N MET A 184 21.98 -3.40 -11.68
CA MET A 184 22.66 -2.11 -11.65
C MET A 184 23.68 -2.02 -10.51
N GLY A 185 23.98 -3.15 -9.89
CA GLY A 185 24.90 -3.26 -8.78
C GLY A 185 25.04 -4.69 -8.30
N SER A 186 25.34 -4.87 -7.02
CA SER A 186 25.44 -6.20 -6.42
C SER A 186 24.15 -6.99 -6.54
N CYS A 187 24.28 -8.27 -6.91
CA CYS A 187 23.20 -9.25 -6.89
C CYS A 187 23.76 -10.59 -6.40
N THR A 188 23.76 -10.78 -5.07
CA THR A 188 24.53 -11.85 -4.42
C THR A 188 23.63 -12.87 -3.74
N ALA A 189 24.10 -14.10 -3.65
CA ALA A 189 23.45 -15.23 -3.00
C ALA A 189 22.06 -15.51 -3.57
N GLY A 190 21.05 -15.68 -2.72
CA GLY A 190 19.66 -15.88 -3.17
C GLY A 190 19.13 -14.78 -4.08
N GLY A 191 19.62 -13.54 -3.94
CA GLY A 191 19.25 -12.42 -4.80
C GLY A 191 19.55 -12.65 -6.29
N ALA A 192 20.56 -13.48 -6.61
CA ALA A 192 20.92 -13.84 -7.98
C ALA A 192 19.78 -14.51 -8.76
N TYR A 193 18.81 -15.09 -8.07
CA TYR A 193 17.62 -15.68 -8.69
C TYR A 193 16.62 -14.62 -9.22
N VAL A 194 16.67 -13.38 -8.74
CA VAL A 194 15.79 -12.31 -9.28
C VAL A 194 16.03 -12.14 -10.80
N PRO A 195 17.27 -11.82 -11.27
CA PRO A 195 17.51 -11.75 -12.72
C PRO A 195 17.47 -13.11 -13.40
N ALA A 196 17.96 -14.18 -12.78
CA ALA A 196 18.05 -15.49 -13.41
C ALA A 196 16.69 -16.16 -13.64
N MET A 197 15.62 -15.72 -12.96
CA MET A 197 14.24 -16.22 -13.12
C MET A 197 13.31 -15.19 -13.77
N SER A 198 13.78 -14.00 -14.09
CA SER A 198 13.01 -13.01 -14.87
C SER A 198 12.93 -13.43 -16.33
N ASP A 199 11.90 -12.96 -17.03
CA ASP A 199 11.69 -13.28 -18.46
C ASP A 199 12.80 -12.66 -19.33
N GLU A 200 13.26 -11.46 -18.96
CA GLU A 200 14.42 -10.80 -19.57
C GLU A 200 15.26 -10.10 -18.50
N SER A 201 16.58 -10.16 -18.67
CA SER A 201 17.52 -9.56 -17.72
C SER A 201 18.59 -8.71 -18.39
N ILE A 202 18.91 -7.60 -17.74
CA ILE A 202 19.91 -6.62 -18.16
C ILE A 202 20.99 -6.54 -17.09
N ILE A 203 22.25 -6.40 -17.48
CA ILE A 203 23.37 -6.19 -16.55
C ILE A 203 24.23 -4.99 -16.98
N VAL A 204 24.57 -4.12 -16.03
CA VAL A 204 25.39 -2.93 -16.27
C VAL A 204 26.88 -3.29 -16.14
N LYS A 205 27.66 -2.98 -17.17
CA LYS A 205 29.11 -3.18 -17.20
C LYS A 205 29.83 -2.52 -16.02
N GLY A 206 30.73 -3.27 -15.39
CA GLY A 206 31.60 -2.75 -14.33
C GLY A 206 30.89 -2.35 -13.03
N GLN A 207 29.55 -2.52 -12.98
CA GLN A 207 28.72 -2.21 -11.81
C GLN A 207 27.86 -3.39 -11.39
N GLY A 208 27.16 -4.00 -12.34
CA GLY A 208 26.32 -5.16 -12.12
C GLY A 208 27.14 -6.44 -11.93
N THR A 209 26.80 -7.21 -10.89
CA THR A 209 27.37 -8.53 -10.68
C THR A 209 26.29 -9.52 -10.24
N ILE A 210 26.33 -10.73 -10.78
CA ILE A 210 25.41 -11.83 -10.43
C ILE A 210 26.24 -13.04 -10.03
N PHE A 211 26.14 -13.50 -8.79
CA PHE A 211 26.77 -14.75 -8.37
C PHE A 211 26.10 -15.32 -7.11
N LEU A 212 26.04 -16.64 -7.02
CA LEU A 212 25.52 -17.35 -5.84
C LEU A 212 26.49 -17.24 -4.65
N GLY A 213 27.80 -17.30 -4.91
CA GLY A 213 28.85 -17.10 -3.92
C GLY A 213 29.81 -16.02 -4.37
N GLY A 214 29.94 -14.93 -3.60
CA GLY A 214 30.86 -13.84 -3.92
C GLY A 214 32.34 -14.24 -3.78
N PRO A 215 33.28 -13.40 -4.28
CA PRO A 215 34.73 -13.69 -4.24
C PRO A 215 35.27 -14.13 -2.88
N PRO A 216 34.84 -13.57 -1.72
CA PRO A 216 35.31 -14.08 -0.42
C PRO A 216 34.92 -15.53 -0.14
N LEU A 217 33.70 -15.94 -0.56
CA LEU A 217 33.22 -17.30 -0.37
C LEU A 217 33.94 -18.26 -1.31
N VAL A 218 34.18 -17.88 -2.56
CA VAL A 218 34.97 -18.67 -3.53
C VAL A 218 36.37 -18.93 -3.00
N LYS A 219 37.05 -17.88 -2.50
CA LYS A 219 38.38 -18.00 -1.89
C LYS A 219 38.37 -18.93 -0.68
N ALA A 220 37.37 -18.83 0.18
CA ALA A 220 37.27 -19.67 1.37
C ALA A 220 36.97 -21.14 1.04
N ALA A 221 36.12 -21.38 0.01
CA ALA A 221 35.68 -22.73 -0.35
C ALA A 221 36.69 -23.53 -1.18
N ILE A 222 37.37 -22.89 -2.14
CA ILE A 222 38.24 -23.58 -3.11
C ILE A 222 39.63 -22.92 -3.29
N GLY A 223 39.89 -21.82 -2.56
CA GLY A 223 41.18 -21.12 -2.61
C GLY A 223 41.38 -20.22 -3.83
N GLU A 224 40.44 -20.16 -4.73
CA GLU A 224 40.51 -19.35 -5.95
C GLU A 224 40.37 -17.86 -5.63
N VAL A 225 41.22 -17.02 -6.21
CA VAL A 225 41.18 -15.55 -6.08
C VAL A 225 40.66 -14.96 -7.38
N VAL A 226 39.49 -14.40 -7.33
CA VAL A 226 38.80 -13.80 -8.49
C VAL A 226 38.26 -12.41 -8.13
N THR A 227 38.18 -11.54 -9.11
CA THR A 227 37.47 -10.24 -8.97
C THR A 227 35.95 -10.44 -9.15
N PRO A 228 35.12 -9.53 -8.66
CA PRO A 228 33.67 -9.59 -8.90
C PRO A 228 33.32 -9.63 -10.40
N GLU A 229 34.01 -8.86 -11.24
CA GLU A 229 33.78 -8.79 -12.68
C GLU A 229 34.14 -10.10 -13.38
N GLU A 230 35.26 -10.73 -13.01
CA GLU A 230 35.66 -12.04 -13.54
C GLU A 230 34.75 -13.17 -13.11
N LEU A 231 34.19 -13.09 -11.89
CA LEU A 231 33.31 -14.12 -11.35
C LEU A 231 31.91 -14.06 -11.92
N GLY A 232 31.33 -12.86 -12.04
CA GLY A 232 29.95 -12.70 -12.41
C GLY A 232 29.59 -11.30 -12.91
N GLY A 233 30.49 -10.66 -13.65
CA GLY A 233 30.26 -9.38 -14.28
C GLY A 233 29.52 -9.48 -15.63
N ALA A 234 29.30 -8.33 -16.25
CA ALA A 234 28.48 -8.21 -17.46
C ALA A 234 29.02 -9.02 -18.65
N GLU A 235 30.35 -9.01 -18.87
CA GLU A 235 30.95 -9.79 -19.98
C GLU A 235 30.75 -11.30 -19.78
N VAL A 236 30.88 -11.78 -18.54
CA VAL A 236 30.71 -13.21 -18.22
C VAL A 236 29.26 -13.62 -18.50
N HIS A 237 28.30 -12.85 -17.99
CA HIS A 237 26.89 -13.27 -18.03
C HIS A 237 26.19 -13.03 -19.36
N THR A 238 26.67 -12.09 -20.17
CA THR A 238 26.08 -11.86 -21.49
C THR A 238 26.74 -12.64 -22.64
N ARG A 239 28.01 -13.09 -22.44
CA ARG A 239 28.78 -13.74 -23.51
C ARG A 239 29.13 -15.20 -23.25
N VAL A 240 29.29 -15.58 -21.99
CA VAL A 240 29.77 -16.91 -21.63
C VAL A 240 28.68 -17.78 -21.02
N SER A 241 28.05 -17.30 -19.94
CA SER A 241 27.06 -18.09 -19.20
C SER A 241 25.64 -17.95 -19.73
N GLY A 242 25.30 -16.84 -20.38
CA GLY A 242 23.93 -16.54 -20.82
C GLY A 242 22.94 -16.27 -19.70
N VAL A 243 23.39 -15.93 -18.50
CA VAL A 243 22.51 -15.57 -17.36
C VAL A 243 21.83 -14.23 -17.57
N ALA A 244 22.47 -13.29 -18.28
CA ALA A 244 21.88 -12.02 -18.65
C ALA A 244 21.76 -11.90 -20.17
N ASP A 245 20.63 -11.33 -20.62
CA ASP A 245 20.29 -11.23 -22.04
C ASP A 245 20.86 -9.96 -22.67
N HIS A 246 20.96 -8.87 -21.91
CA HIS A 246 21.34 -7.56 -22.42
C HIS A 246 22.52 -6.96 -21.63
N TYR A 247 23.49 -6.46 -22.40
CA TYR A 247 24.66 -5.76 -21.90
C TYR A 247 24.43 -4.25 -21.94
N ALA A 248 24.50 -3.57 -20.81
CA ALA A 248 24.36 -2.11 -20.72
C ALA A 248 25.69 -1.45 -20.34
N LEU A 249 25.95 -0.28 -20.92
CA LEU A 249 27.18 0.48 -20.68
C LEU A 249 27.17 1.21 -19.34
N ASP A 250 26.01 1.72 -18.95
CA ASP A 250 25.75 2.48 -17.73
C ASP A 250 24.26 2.40 -17.32
N ASP A 251 23.91 3.05 -16.20
CA ASP A 251 22.54 3.08 -15.69
C ASP A 251 21.53 3.64 -16.72
N THR A 252 21.89 4.71 -17.42
CA THR A 252 21.00 5.37 -18.41
C THR A 252 20.71 4.45 -19.60
N HIS A 253 21.76 3.79 -20.12
CA HIS A 253 21.63 2.81 -21.19
C HIS A 253 20.78 1.59 -20.73
N ALA A 254 21.00 1.11 -19.52
CA ALA A 254 20.23 0.01 -18.96
C ALA A 254 18.72 0.35 -18.88
N LEU A 255 18.39 1.53 -18.38
CA LEU A 255 16.99 1.99 -18.30
C LEU A 255 16.38 2.20 -19.69
N ALA A 256 17.15 2.63 -20.70
CA ALA A 256 16.69 2.70 -22.08
C ALA A 256 16.37 1.29 -22.65
N ILE A 257 17.19 0.28 -22.33
CA ILE A 257 16.92 -1.11 -22.72
C ILE A 257 15.62 -1.59 -22.05
N VAL A 258 15.43 -1.36 -20.74
CA VAL A 258 14.17 -1.70 -20.04
C VAL A 258 12.96 -1.09 -20.75
N ARG A 259 13.04 0.21 -21.11
CA ARG A 259 11.97 0.89 -21.86
C ARG A 259 11.71 0.23 -23.22
N GLY A 260 12.77 -0.17 -23.93
CA GLY A 260 12.68 -0.93 -25.18
C GLY A 260 11.93 -2.25 -25.00
N ILE A 261 12.28 -3.04 -23.99
CA ILE A 261 11.61 -4.30 -23.65
C ILE A 261 10.11 -4.04 -23.37
N VAL A 262 9.82 -3.07 -22.49
CA VAL A 262 8.43 -2.73 -22.15
C VAL A 262 7.64 -2.29 -23.39
N SER A 263 8.25 -1.57 -24.33
CA SER A 263 7.59 -1.15 -25.57
C SER A 263 7.18 -2.33 -26.45
N ASN A 264 7.91 -3.44 -26.36
CA ASN A 264 7.73 -4.65 -27.19
C ASN A 264 6.83 -5.72 -26.54
N LEU A 265 6.29 -5.49 -25.34
CA LEU A 265 5.47 -6.49 -24.64
C LEU A 265 4.15 -6.84 -25.34
N ASN A 266 3.81 -6.16 -26.44
CA ASN A 266 2.57 -6.38 -27.21
C ASN A 266 1.32 -6.50 -26.32
N ARG A 267 1.23 -5.65 -25.32
CA ARG A 267 0.21 -5.70 -24.28
C ARG A 267 -0.63 -4.44 -24.29
N ARG A 268 -1.94 -4.59 -24.37
CA ARG A 268 -2.90 -3.47 -24.31
C ARG A 268 -3.83 -3.66 -23.12
N LYS A 269 -4.04 -2.59 -22.39
CA LYS A 269 -5.05 -2.52 -21.34
C LYS A 269 -6.44 -2.53 -21.99
N GLN A 270 -7.29 -3.45 -21.58
CA GLN A 270 -8.69 -3.50 -21.99
C GLN A 270 -9.55 -3.11 -20.79
N VAL A 271 -10.28 -2.01 -20.92
CA VAL A 271 -11.18 -1.53 -19.87
C VAL A 271 -12.60 -1.92 -20.27
N GLU A 272 -13.19 -2.87 -19.54
CA GLU A 272 -14.54 -3.38 -19.78
C GLU A 272 -15.64 -2.51 -19.13
N LEU A 273 -15.25 -1.46 -18.40
CA LEU A 273 -16.18 -0.54 -17.76
C LEU A 273 -16.56 0.62 -18.69
N GLU A 274 -17.79 1.11 -18.55
CA GLU A 274 -18.23 2.36 -19.18
C GLU A 274 -17.55 3.55 -18.50
N VAL A 275 -16.46 4.03 -19.08
CA VAL A 275 -15.72 5.20 -18.58
C VAL A 275 -16.33 6.46 -19.17
N ARG A 276 -16.63 7.45 -18.32
CA ARG A 276 -17.16 8.75 -18.71
C ARG A 276 -16.04 9.79 -18.81
N GLU A 277 -16.36 10.93 -19.42
CA GLU A 277 -15.46 12.10 -19.36
C GLU A 277 -15.29 12.54 -17.89
N PRO A 278 -14.06 12.66 -17.40
CA PRO A 278 -13.81 13.07 -16.01
C PRO A 278 -14.34 14.48 -15.73
N ARG A 279 -14.93 14.67 -14.56
CA ARG A 279 -15.37 15.99 -14.07
C ARG A 279 -14.78 16.26 -12.70
N ASP A 280 -14.30 17.46 -12.47
CA ASP A 280 -13.83 17.84 -11.14
C ASP A 280 -14.99 17.89 -10.14
N PRO A 281 -14.72 17.59 -8.85
CA PRO A 281 -15.66 17.85 -7.78
C PRO A 281 -16.02 19.34 -7.70
N LEU A 282 -17.23 19.63 -7.24
CA LEU A 282 -17.69 21.03 -7.04
C LEU A 282 -16.98 21.74 -5.87
N TYR A 283 -16.35 20.97 -4.98
CA TYR A 283 -15.71 21.47 -3.77
C TYR A 283 -14.21 21.16 -3.81
N PRO A 284 -13.35 22.13 -3.40
CA PRO A 284 -11.90 21.93 -3.42
C PRO A 284 -11.42 20.79 -2.50
N ALA A 285 -10.45 20.01 -2.95
CA ALA A 285 -9.89 18.91 -2.16
C ALA A 285 -9.27 19.38 -0.83
N GLN A 286 -8.74 20.60 -0.76
CA GLN A 286 -8.16 21.19 0.44
C GLN A 286 -9.17 21.38 1.57
N GLU A 287 -10.46 21.48 1.25
CA GLU A 287 -11.51 21.53 2.28
C GLU A 287 -11.61 20.24 3.09
N LEU A 288 -11.08 19.11 2.60
CA LEU A 288 -10.99 17.88 3.37
C LEU A 288 -10.25 18.05 4.70
N TYR A 289 -9.36 19.02 4.79
CA TYR A 289 -8.65 19.32 6.03
C TYR A 289 -9.57 19.80 7.16
N GLY A 290 -10.64 20.52 6.82
CA GLY A 290 -11.59 21.04 7.79
C GLY A 290 -12.83 20.19 8.01
N VAL A 291 -13.06 19.17 7.17
CA VAL A 291 -14.23 18.27 7.27
C VAL A 291 -14.15 17.38 8.50
N ILE A 292 -12.95 16.85 8.81
CA ILE A 292 -12.77 15.91 9.92
C ILE A 292 -12.59 16.68 11.23
N PRO A 293 -13.49 16.48 12.23
CA PRO A 293 -13.37 17.16 13.52
C PRO A 293 -12.06 16.83 14.23
N ALA A 294 -11.52 17.82 14.93
CA ALA A 294 -10.34 17.65 15.77
C ALA A 294 -10.59 16.67 16.94
N ASP A 295 -11.79 16.66 17.51
CA ASP A 295 -12.24 15.66 18.46
C ASP A 295 -12.85 14.46 17.71
N PRO A 296 -12.24 13.27 17.77
CA PRO A 296 -12.73 12.10 17.06
C PRO A 296 -14.11 11.60 17.55
N ARG A 297 -14.61 12.11 18.67
CA ARG A 297 -15.95 11.79 19.20
C ARG A 297 -17.05 12.62 18.54
N LYS A 298 -16.70 13.74 17.91
CA LYS A 298 -17.67 14.57 17.18
C LYS A 298 -18.05 13.90 15.87
N PRO A 299 -19.35 13.70 15.60
CA PRO A 299 -19.81 13.19 14.33
C PRO A 299 -19.65 14.23 13.23
N TYR A 300 -19.50 13.74 12.00
CA TYR A 300 -19.60 14.53 10.78
C TYR A 300 -20.32 13.71 9.71
N ASP A 301 -20.90 14.35 8.72
CA ASP A 301 -21.52 13.65 7.60
C ASP A 301 -20.44 13.26 6.57
N VAL A 302 -20.27 11.96 6.35
CA VAL A 302 -19.25 11.44 5.42
C VAL A 302 -19.53 11.84 3.96
N ARG A 303 -20.75 12.29 3.63
CA ARG A 303 -21.08 12.84 2.31
C ARG A 303 -20.25 14.07 1.98
N GLU A 304 -19.79 14.80 3.00
CA GLU A 304 -18.87 15.93 2.82
C GLU A 304 -17.50 15.47 2.26
N VAL A 305 -17.02 14.30 2.68
CA VAL A 305 -15.80 13.68 2.11
C VAL A 305 -16.09 13.21 0.68
N ILE A 306 -17.19 12.48 0.47
CA ILE A 306 -17.57 11.94 -0.84
C ILE A 306 -17.69 13.08 -1.87
N ALA A 307 -18.33 14.20 -1.50
CA ALA A 307 -18.51 15.35 -2.38
C ALA A 307 -17.20 15.98 -2.88
N ARG A 308 -16.07 15.75 -2.18
CA ARG A 308 -14.73 16.25 -2.55
C ARG A 308 -13.87 15.21 -3.25
N LEU A 309 -14.41 14.00 -3.42
CA LEU A 309 -13.70 12.90 -4.10
C LEU A 309 -14.29 12.57 -5.47
N VAL A 310 -15.61 12.59 -5.61
CA VAL A 310 -16.30 12.06 -6.80
C VAL A 310 -16.56 13.12 -7.85
N ASP A 311 -16.66 12.69 -9.11
CA ASP A 311 -16.92 13.53 -10.27
C ASP A 311 -18.22 14.33 -10.11
N GLY A 312 -18.13 15.66 -10.32
CA GLY A 312 -19.27 16.58 -10.19
C GLY A 312 -19.93 16.59 -8.82
N SER A 313 -19.27 16.01 -7.79
CA SER A 313 -19.84 15.79 -6.45
C SER A 313 -21.15 15.00 -6.50
N GLU A 314 -21.29 14.09 -7.46
CA GLU A 314 -22.51 13.32 -7.71
C GLU A 314 -22.45 11.94 -7.06
N LEU A 315 -23.50 11.60 -6.30
CA LEU A 315 -23.72 10.29 -5.70
C LEU A 315 -25.14 9.82 -5.96
N ASP A 316 -25.29 8.63 -6.51
CA ASP A 316 -26.57 7.92 -6.57
C ASP A 316 -26.69 7.04 -5.34
N GLU A 317 -27.27 7.62 -4.26
CA GLU A 317 -27.28 6.99 -2.94
C GLU A 317 -28.30 5.86 -2.86
N PHE A 318 -27.81 4.67 -2.50
CA PHE A 318 -28.62 3.46 -2.32
C PHE A 318 -29.15 3.36 -0.90
N LYS A 319 -30.44 3.09 -0.73
CA LYS A 319 -31.13 2.95 0.57
C LYS A 319 -30.85 4.12 1.53
N GLN A 320 -30.98 5.36 1.06
CA GLN A 320 -30.66 6.56 1.82
C GLN A 320 -31.33 6.61 3.21
N ASN A 321 -32.57 6.13 3.30
CA ASN A 321 -33.37 6.18 4.54
C ASN A 321 -33.27 4.92 5.40
N TYR A 322 -32.45 3.94 5.03
CA TYR A 322 -32.26 2.69 5.77
C TYR A 322 -30.80 2.48 6.13
N GLY A 323 -30.51 2.06 7.35
CA GLY A 323 -29.13 1.86 7.82
C GLY A 323 -28.29 3.13 7.66
N THR A 324 -28.77 4.27 8.15
CA THR A 324 -28.25 5.62 7.88
C THR A 324 -26.86 5.88 8.44
N THR A 325 -26.36 5.00 9.30
CA THR A 325 -24.96 5.04 9.80
C THR A 325 -23.95 4.49 8.81
N LEU A 326 -24.41 4.03 7.65
CA LEU A 326 -23.58 3.68 6.49
C LEU A 326 -24.16 4.35 5.25
N VAL A 327 -23.37 5.14 4.55
CA VAL A 327 -23.69 5.69 3.23
C VAL A 327 -23.18 4.72 2.17
N THR A 328 -24.07 4.36 1.23
CA THR A 328 -23.73 3.53 0.06
C THR A 328 -24.27 4.19 -1.20
N GLY A 329 -23.51 4.18 -2.29
CA GLY A 329 -23.98 4.76 -3.55
C GLY A 329 -23.01 4.56 -4.70
N PHE A 330 -23.54 4.68 -5.92
CA PHE A 330 -22.74 4.68 -7.14
C PHE A 330 -22.30 6.08 -7.51
N ALA A 331 -21.07 6.21 -7.95
CA ALA A 331 -20.47 7.48 -8.37
C ALA A 331 -19.45 7.26 -9.49
N HIS A 332 -18.81 8.33 -9.95
CA HIS A 332 -17.67 8.27 -10.85
C HIS A 332 -16.44 8.92 -10.20
N LEU A 333 -15.27 8.39 -10.48
CA LEU A 333 -14.00 8.91 -10.01
C LEU A 333 -13.03 8.95 -11.20
N HIS A 334 -12.64 10.13 -11.64
CA HIS A 334 -11.89 10.31 -12.90
C HIS A 334 -12.53 9.58 -14.09
N GLY A 335 -13.86 9.63 -14.18
CA GLY A 335 -14.65 8.97 -15.19
C GLY A 335 -14.94 7.49 -14.94
N TYR A 336 -14.21 6.81 -14.08
CA TYR A 336 -14.43 5.40 -13.74
C TYR A 336 -15.63 5.24 -12.83
N PRO A 337 -16.56 4.30 -13.12
CA PRO A 337 -17.65 3.98 -12.20
C PRO A 337 -17.10 3.32 -10.94
N VAL A 338 -17.58 3.74 -9.79
CA VAL A 338 -17.21 3.22 -8.47
C VAL A 338 -18.44 3.06 -7.58
N ALA A 339 -18.42 2.07 -6.70
CA ALA A 339 -19.42 1.83 -5.69
C ALA A 339 -18.82 2.16 -4.31
N ILE A 340 -19.37 3.17 -3.63
CA ILE A 340 -18.84 3.72 -2.39
C ILE A 340 -19.59 3.15 -1.20
N LEU A 341 -18.86 2.67 -0.18
CA LEU A 341 -19.36 2.38 1.16
C LEU A 341 -18.59 3.26 2.14
N ALA A 342 -19.31 4.09 2.89
CA ALA A 342 -18.70 5.07 3.79
C ALA A 342 -19.37 5.05 5.17
N ASN A 343 -18.56 4.94 6.23
CA ASN A 343 -19.09 5.00 7.58
C ASN A 343 -19.63 6.40 7.91
N ASN A 344 -20.82 6.45 8.46
CA ASN A 344 -21.47 7.65 8.98
C ASN A 344 -21.90 7.46 10.45
N GLY A 345 -21.21 6.58 11.15
CA GLY A 345 -21.45 6.19 12.54
C GLY A 345 -21.15 4.74 12.81
N ILE A 346 -21.68 4.24 13.93
CA ILE A 346 -21.54 2.84 14.37
C ILE A 346 -22.31 1.91 13.43
N LEU A 347 -21.81 0.69 13.19
CA LEU A 347 -22.52 -0.30 12.40
C LEU A 347 -23.61 -1.02 13.23
N PHE A 348 -24.81 -1.01 12.69
CA PHE A 348 -25.98 -1.76 13.19
C PHE A 348 -26.32 -2.92 12.23
N SER A 349 -27.27 -3.76 12.60
CA SER A 349 -27.77 -4.83 11.73
C SER A 349 -28.24 -4.28 10.37
N GLU A 350 -29.01 -3.20 10.40
CA GLU A 350 -29.53 -2.53 9.19
C GLU A 350 -28.41 -2.01 8.28
N SER A 351 -27.34 -1.45 8.87
CA SER A 351 -26.17 -0.99 8.11
C SER A 351 -25.45 -2.13 7.44
N SER A 352 -25.33 -3.27 8.16
CA SER A 352 -24.66 -4.48 7.66
C SER A 352 -25.46 -5.15 6.53
N LEU A 353 -26.78 -5.24 6.67
CA LEU A 353 -27.67 -5.77 5.63
C LEU A 353 -27.68 -4.89 4.39
N LYS A 354 -27.69 -3.55 4.56
CA LYS A 354 -27.55 -2.58 3.47
C LYS A 354 -26.22 -2.77 2.74
N ALA A 355 -25.11 -2.92 3.48
CA ALA A 355 -23.79 -3.13 2.92
C ALA A 355 -23.70 -4.41 2.11
N ALA A 356 -24.17 -5.54 2.67
CA ALA A 356 -24.16 -6.83 1.99
C ALA A 356 -24.90 -6.75 0.65
N HIS A 357 -26.13 -6.24 0.65
CA HIS A 357 -26.92 -6.06 -0.57
C HIS A 357 -26.24 -5.14 -1.59
N PHE A 358 -25.66 -4.02 -1.13
CA PHE A 358 -24.99 -3.08 -2.03
C PHE A 358 -23.70 -3.67 -2.65
N ILE A 359 -22.93 -4.45 -1.89
CA ILE A 359 -21.75 -5.14 -2.39
C ILE A 359 -22.14 -6.19 -3.45
N GLU A 360 -23.24 -6.92 -3.23
CA GLU A 360 -23.77 -7.87 -4.21
C GLU A 360 -24.14 -7.16 -5.53
N LEU A 361 -24.82 -6.02 -5.47
CA LEU A 361 -25.17 -5.21 -6.64
C LEU A 361 -23.92 -4.71 -7.38
N ALA A 362 -22.93 -4.19 -6.65
CA ALA A 362 -21.69 -3.70 -7.23
C ALA A 362 -20.91 -4.85 -7.91
N ALA A 363 -20.83 -6.01 -7.24
CA ALA A 363 -20.16 -7.19 -7.77
C ALA A 363 -20.85 -7.72 -9.03
N GLN A 364 -22.18 -7.78 -9.04
CA GLN A 364 -22.97 -8.20 -10.21
C GLN A 364 -22.74 -7.26 -11.42
N ARG A 365 -22.55 -5.97 -11.16
CA ARG A 365 -22.32 -4.94 -12.19
C ARG A 365 -20.84 -4.81 -12.59
N GLY A 366 -19.94 -5.57 -11.96
CA GLY A 366 -18.49 -5.45 -12.19
C GLY A 366 -17.90 -4.11 -11.75
N ILE A 367 -18.54 -3.39 -10.82
CA ILE A 367 -18.13 -2.04 -10.41
C ILE A 367 -17.16 -2.13 -9.21
N PRO A 368 -15.96 -1.51 -9.28
CA PRO A 368 -15.02 -1.45 -8.17
C PRO A 368 -15.60 -0.83 -6.90
N LEU A 369 -15.23 -1.38 -5.75
CA LEU A 369 -15.69 -0.95 -4.43
C LEU A 369 -14.67 -0.01 -3.77
N VAL A 370 -15.13 1.13 -3.25
CA VAL A 370 -14.34 2.08 -2.47
C VAL A 370 -14.92 2.16 -1.06
N PHE A 371 -14.10 1.79 -0.06
CA PHE A 371 -14.44 1.83 1.36
C PHE A 371 -13.82 3.07 2.00
N LEU A 372 -14.66 3.98 2.49
CA LEU A 372 -14.26 5.15 3.28
C LEU A 372 -14.50 4.83 4.75
N GLN A 373 -13.42 4.52 5.47
CA GLN A 373 -13.51 3.90 6.77
C GLN A 373 -13.31 4.92 7.90
N ASN A 374 -14.34 5.07 8.73
CA ASN A 374 -14.26 5.75 10.03
C ASN A 374 -15.20 5.03 10.98
N ILE A 375 -14.72 3.91 11.54
CA ILE A 375 -15.56 2.98 12.31
C ILE A 375 -15.02 2.75 13.71
N THR A 376 -15.89 2.88 14.70
CA THR A 376 -15.62 2.55 16.10
C THR A 376 -15.98 1.12 16.46
N GLY A 377 -16.72 0.42 15.61
CA GLY A 377 -17.14 -0.97 15.79
C GLY A 377 -18.60 -1.22 15.42
N TYR A 378 -19.03 -2.44 15.64
CA TYR A 378 -20.45 -2.80 15.65
C TYR A 378 -21.08 -2.42 16.98
N MET A 379 -22.38 -2.13 16.97
CA MET A 379 -23.12 -1.84 18.18
C MET A 379 -23.14 -3.07 19.11
N VAL A 380 -23.00 -2.86 20.38
CA VAL A 380 -22.95 -3.90 21.41
C VAL A 380 -24.13 -3.80 22.38
N GLY A 381 -24.45 -4.88 23.05
CA GLY A 381 -25.46 -4.92 24.10
C GLY A 381 -26.55 -5.96 23.87
N LYS A 382 -27.20 -6.41 24.95
CA LYS A 382 -28.18 -7.51 24.97
C LYS A 382 -29.24 -7.43 23.86
N LYS A 383 -29.77 -6.22 23.60
CA LYS A 383 -30.78 -5.99 22.57
C LYS A 383 -30.26 -6.31 21.16
N TYR A 384 -29.04 -5.90 20.87
CA TYR A 384 -28.41 -6.05 19.55
C TYR A 384 -27.94 -7.47 19.31
N GLU A 385 -27.36 -8.11 20.35
CA GLU A 385 -26.98 -9.53 20.29
C GLU A 385 -28.21 -10.43 20.08
N ALA A 386 -29.28 -10.23 20.85
CA ALA A 386 -30.55 -10.94 20.68
C ALA A 386 -31.22 -10.64 19.33
N GLY A 387 -31.00 -9.44 18.77
CA GLY A 387 -31.47 -9.04 17.44
C GLY A 387 -30.67 -9.63 16.27
N GLY A 388 -29.57 -10.35 16.54
CA GLY A 388 -28.79 -11.06 15.52
C GLY A 388 -27.69 -10.21 14.84
N ILE A 389 -27.15 -9.20 15.52
CA ILE A 389 -26.11 -8.33 14.96
C ILE A 389 -24.87 -9.10 14.51
N ALA A 390 -24.51 -10.19 15.22
CA ALA A 390 -23.38 -11.05 14.83
C ALA A 390 -23.64 -11.72 13.46
N LYS A 391 -24.85 -12.21 13.24
CA LYS A 391 -25.29 -12.83 11.99
C LYS A 391 -25.33 -11.82 10.84
N ASP A 392 -25.86 -10.64 11.10
CA ASP A 392 -26.00 -9.59 10.08
C ASP A 392 -24.64 -8.94 9.73
N GLY A 393 -23.79 -8.73 10.75
CA GLY A 393 -22.40 -8.33 10.56
C GLY A 393 -21.61 -9.36 9.75
N ALA A 394 -21.81 -10.66 10.01
CA ALA A 394 -21.17 -11.73 9.26
C ALA A 394 -21.57 -11.74 7.77
N LYS A 395 -22.80 -11.36 7.42
CA LYS A 395 -23.22 -11.20 6.01
C LYS A 395 -22.39 -10.12 5.29
N MET A 396 -22.23 -8.96 5.93
CA MET A 396 -21.38 -7.90 5.39
C MET A 396 -19.94 -8.35 5.21
N VAL A 397 -19.36 -8.99 6.24
CA VAL A 397 -17.98 -9.49 6.21
C VAL A 397 -17.80 -10.56 5.12
N THR A 398 -18.78 -11.46 4.95
CA THR A 398 -18.78 -12.48 3.89
C THR A 398 -18.84 -11.83 2.50
N ALA A 399 -19.71 -10.84 2.30
CA ALA A 399 -19.81 -10.13 1.05
C ALA A 399 -18.50 -9.42 0.68
N VAL A 400 -17.87 -8.73 1.64
CA VAL A 400 -16.56 -8.08 1.45
C VAL A 400 -15.47 -9.10 1.10
N ALA A 401 -15.43 -10.23 1.81
CA ALA A 401 -14.41 -11.27 1.64
C ALA A 401 -14.48 -11.94 0.26
N THR A 402 -15.71 -12.18 -0.24
CA THR A 402 -15.94 -12.98 -1.44
C THR A 402 -16.10 -12.15 -2.72
N ALA A 403 -16.36 -10.84 -2.62
CA ALA A 403 -16.42 -9.95 -3.78
C ALA A 403 -15.08 -9.93 -4.54
N LYS A 404 -15.15 -10.19 -5.87
CA LYS A 404 -13.99 -10.27 -6.77
C LYS A 404 -13.69 -8.97 -7.49
N VAL A 405 -14.62 -8.02 -7.52
CA VAL A 405 -14.35 -6.68 -8.03
C VAL A 405 -13.20 -6.01 -7.26
N PRO A 406 -12.41 -5.15 -7.90
CA PRO A 406 -11.37 -4.41 -7.20
C PRO A 406 -11.90 -3.66 -5.98
N LYS A 407 -11.21 -3.76 -4.86
CA LYS A 407 -11.56 -3.12 -3.58
C LYS A 407 -10.46 -2.14 -3.18
N PHE A 408 -10.85 -0.94 -2.76
CA PHE A 408 -9.94 0.10 -2.29
C PHE A 408 -10.42 0.60 -0.94
N THR A 409 -9.50 0.77 0.01
CA THR A 409 -9.84 1.25 1.36
C THR A 409 -9.06 2.50 1.70
N LEU A 410 -9.76 3.51 2.18
CA LEU A 410 -9.20 4.73 2.73
C LEU A 410 -9.69 4.92 4.17
N ILE A 411 -8.77 4.84 5.13
CA ILE A 411 -9.08 5.03 6.55
C ILE A 411 -9.00 6.52 6.86
N LEU A 412 -10.17 7.15 7.05
CA LEU A 412 -10.34 8.57 7.29
C LEU A 412 -10.15 8.96 8.78
N GLY A 413 -10.38 7.99 9.67
CA GLY A 413 -10.37 8.19 11.12
C GLY A 413 -10.18 6.87 11.86
N GLY A 414 -11.14 6.47 12.67
CA GLY A 414 -11.10 5.21 13.42
C GLY A 414 -11.21 3.97 12.54
N SER A 415 -10.46 2.92 12.90
CA SER A 415 -10.55 1.59 12.30
C SER A 415 -10.42 0.55 13.41
N PHE A 416 -11.55 0.21 14.06
CA PHE A 416 -11.53 -0.57 15.28
C PHE A 416 -12.32 -1.87 15.16
N GLY A 417 -11.75 -2.95 15.74
CA GLY A 417 -12.38 -4.24 15.91
C GLY A 417 -12.89 -4.86 14.61
N ALA A 418 -13.99 -5.61 14.70
CA ALA A 418 -14.61 -6.28 13.57
C ALA A 418 -15.20 -5.30 12.52
N GLY A 419 -15.40 -4.05 12.88
CA GLY A 419 -15.75 -2.98 11.92
C GLY A 419 -14.70 -2.81 10.83
N ASN A 420 -13.41 -2.99 11.16
CA ASN A 420 -12.33 -3.03 10.17
C ASN A 420 -12.56 -4.13 9.12
N TYR A 421 -13.06 -5.29 9.52
CA TYR A 421 -13.32 -6.43 8.63
C TYR A 421 -14.48 -6.12 7.66
N GLY A 422 -15.60 -5.64 8.17
CA GLY A 422 -16.76 -5.26 7.36
C GLY A 422 -16.48 -4.11 6.41
N MET A 423 -15.50 -3.25 6.72
CA MET A 423 -15.08 -2.13 5.87
C MET A 423 -13.80 -2.41 5.08
N CYS A 424 -13.53 -3.66 4.76
CA CYS A 424 -12.42 -4.10 3.92
C CYS A 424 -11.04 -3.68 4.45
N GLY A 425 -10.73 -4.07 5.71
CA GLY A 425 -9.38 -3.91 6.25
C GLY A 425 -8.34 -4.76 5.53
N ARG A 426 -7.08 -4.66 5.94
CA ARG A 426 -5.93 -5.29 5.25
C ARG A 426 -6.10 -6.79 5.01
N ALA A 427 -6.65 -7.53 5.98
CA ALA A 427 -6.88 -8.98 5.90
C ALA A 427 -7.91 -9.38 4.82
N TYR A 428 -8.70 -8.44 4.32
CA TYR A 428 -9.73 -8.66 3.28
C TYR A 428 -9.24 -8.33 1.87
N SER A 429 -7.93 -8.23 1.73
CA SER A 429 -7.22 -8.10 0.45
C SER A 429 -7.73 -6.95 -0.44
N PRO A 430 -7.83 -5.71 0.07
CA PRO A 430 -8.03 -4.59 -0.83
C PRO A 430 -6.84 -4.50 -1.79
N ARG A 431 -7.08 -4.06 -3.03
CA ARG A 431 -6.01 -3.76 -3.98
C ARG A 431 -5.03 -2.75 -3.41
N PHE A 432 -5.59 -1.73 -2.73
CA PHE A 432 -4.83 -0.75 -1.95
C PHE A 432 -5.59 -0.35 -0.71
N LEU A 433 -4.82 -0.04 0.35
CA LEU A 433 -5.33 0.51 1.60
C LEU A 433 -4.42 1.64 2.06
N TRP A 434 -4.99 2.82 2.31
CA TRP A 434 -4.26 3.97 2.84
C TRP A 434 -4.90 4.51 4.11
N MET A 435 -4.11 5.25 4.88
CA MET A 435 -4.56 5.94 6.07
C MET A 435 -4.34 7.45 5.95
N TRP A 436 -5.29 8.24 6.42
CA TRP A 436 -5.05 9.66 6.68
C TRP A 436 -4.18 9.86 7.93
N PRO A 437 -3.46 10.98 8.08
CA PRO A 437 -2.51 11.16 9.19
C PRO A 437 -3.17 11.28 10.57
N ASN A 438 -4.47 11.56 10.64
CA ASN A 438 -5.28 11.56 11.86
C ASN A 438 -5.87 10.19 12.22
N ALA A 439 -5.76 9.20 11.35
CA ALA A 439 -6.40 7.89 11.53
C ALA A 439 -5.80 7.10 12.72
N ARG A 440 -6.59 6.16 13.24
CA ARG A 440 -6.15 5.22 14.30
C ARG A 440 -6.69 3.83 14.00
N ILE A 441 -5.84 2.83 14.20
CA ILE A 441 -6.18 1.42 13.99
C ILE A 441 -5.81 0.58 15.21
N SER A 442 -6.76 -0.17 15.75
CA SER A 442 -6.52 -1.16 16.80
C SER A 442 -7.74 -2.06 17.00
N ILE A 443 -7.65 -3.02 17.92
CA ILE A 443 -8.78 -3.89 18.25
C ILE A 443 -9.96 -3.12 18.88
N MET A 444 -9.68 -2.04 19.62
CA MET A 444 -10.64 -1.09 20.21
C MET A 444 -9.92 0.21 20.56
N GLY A 445 -10.65 1.28 20.85
CA GLY A 445 -10.05 2.54 21.32
C GLY A 445 -9.27 2.36 22.62
N GLY A 446 -8.16 3.09 22.78
CA GLY A 446 -7.25 2.95 23.94
C GLY A 446 -7.92 3.15 25.29
N GLU A 447 -8.84 4.11 25.41
CA GLU A 447 -9.62 4.32 26.66
C GLU A 447 -10.54 3.12 26.95
N GLN A 448 -11.18 2.58 25.93
CA GLN A 448 -12.04 1.41 26.07
C GLN A 448 -11.21 0.18 26.48
N ALA A 449 -10.06 -0.05 25.85
CA ALA A 449 -9.15 -1.13 26.20
C ALA A 449 -8.66 -1.03 27.64
N ALA A 450 -8.24 0.17 28.08
CA ALA A 450 -7.80 0.42 29.44
C ALA A 450 -8.92 0.14 30.46
N SER A 451 -10.15 0.54 30.15
CA SER A 451 -11.32 0.29 31.02
C SER A 451 -11.68 -1.17 31.11
N VAL A 452 -11.68 -1.91 29.98
CA VAL A 452 -11.94 -3.37 29.95
C VAL A 452 -10.89 -4.10 30.78
N LEU A 453 -9.60 -3.80 30.59
CA LEU A 453 -8.52 -4.45 31.34
C LEU A 453 -8.54 -4.11 32.83
N ALA A 454 -8.93 -2.90 33.19
CA ALA A 454 -9.14 -2.53 34.60
C ALA A 454 -10.29 -3.32 35.23
N THR A 455 -11.40 -3.50 34.52
CA THR A 455 -12.54 -4.32 34.97
C THR A 455 -12.15 -5.79 35.13
N VAL A 456 -11.38 -6.35 34.20
CA VAL A 456 -10.88 -7.74 34.30
C VAL A 456 -9.91 -7.93 35.45
N LYS A 457 -9.08 -6.92 35.76
CA LYS A 457 -8.15 -6.98 36.89
C LYS A 457 -8.88 -6.98 38.24
N GLY A 458 -10.03 -6.34 38.32
CA GLY A 458 -10.83 -6.26 39.56
C GLY A 458 -10.57 -4.99 40.36
N ASP A 459 -10.71 -5.09 41.70
CA ASP A 459 -10.70 -3.93 42.58
C ASP A 459 -9.33 -3.24 42.66
N PHE A 460 -9.39 -1.91 42.69
CA PHE A 460 -8.24 -1.05 42.90
C PHE A 460 -8.36 -0.35 44.26
N PRO A 461 -7.25 -0.15 45.00
CA PRO A 461 -7.28 0.51 46.31
C PRO A 461 -7.73 1.97 46.25
N SER A 462 -7.58 2.64 45.09
CA SER A 462 -8.05 3.98 44.85
C SER A 462 -8.24 4.27 43.35
N LYS A 463 -8.93 5.37 43.01
CA LYS A 463 -9.06 5.85 41.64
C LYS A 463 -7.70 6.23 41.03
N GLU A 464 -6.77 6.75 41.83
CA GLU A 464 -5.43 7.06 41.37
C GLU A 464 -4.65 5.79 41.01
N ALA A 465 -4.82 4.70 41.74
CA ALA A 465 -4.22 3.39 41.43
C ALA A 465 -4.81 2.79 40.12
N GLU A 466 -6.13 2.92 39.93
CA GLU A 466 -6.78 2.54 38.68
C GLU A 466 -6.26 3.36 37.49
N GLU A 467 -6.16 4.68 37.64
CA GLU A 467 -5.67 5.57 36.60
C GLU A 467 -4.20 5.30 36.27
N LYS A 468 -3.35 5.04 37.25
CA LYS A 468 -1.95 4.62 37.07
C LYS A 468 -1.85 3.31 36.30
N PHE A 469 -2.81 2.40 36.48
CA PHE A 469 -2.89 1.16 35.70
C PHE A 469 -3.35 1.39 34.25
N LYS A 470 -4.31 2.29 34.03
CA LYS A 470 -4.88 2.60 32.71
C LYS A 470 -3.92 3.40 31.80
N ALA A 471 -3.14 4.30 32.37
CA ALA A 471 -2.31 5.23 31.62
C ALA A 471 -1.34 4.55 30.63
N PRO A 472 -0.51 3.54 31.01
CA PRO A 472 0.40 2.87 30.08
C PRO A 472 -0.33 2.09 28.99
N ILE A 473 -1.54 1.59 29.27
CA ILE A 473 -2.36 0.88 28.27
C ILE A 473 -2.81 1.86 27.18
N ARG A 474 -3.33 3.04 27.59
CA ARG A 474 -3.72 4.10 26.65
C ARG A 474 -2.56 4.55 25.80
N GLU A 475 -1.40 4.78 26.39
CA GLU A 475 -0.18 5.17 25.67
C GLU A 475 0.26 4.10 24.66
N GLN A 476 0.21 2.82 25.04
CA GLN A 476 0.53 1.71 24.14
C GLN A 476 -0.42 1.69 22.94
N TYR A 477 -1.73 1.80 23.16
CA TYR A 477 -2.74 1.79 22.10
C TYR A 477 -2.63 3.01 21.19
N GLU A 478 -2.37 4.20 21.75
CA GLU A 478 -2.14 5.41 20.95
C GLU A 478 -0.90 5.28 20.06
N ARG A 479 0.21 4.78 20.59
CA ARG A 479 1.43 4.54 19.85
C ARG A 479 1.25 3.49 18.76
N GLN A 480 0.68 2.33 19.10
CA GLN A 480 0.52 1.21 18.17
C GLN A 480 -0.59 1.44 17.15
N GLY A 481 -1.61 2.22 17.47
CA GLY A 481 -2.69 2.59 16.57
C GLY A 481 -2.34 3.74 15.63
N HIS A 482 -1.18 4.39 15.80
CA HIS A 482 -0.78 5.55 15.01
C HIS A 482 -0.47 5.17 13.55
N PRO A 483 -0.84 5.99 12.54
CA PRO A 483 -0.61 5.69 11.12
C PRO A 483 0.85 5.40 10.79
N TYR A 484 1.80 6.12 11.39
CA TYR A 484 3.23 5.86 11.14
C TYR A 484 3.70 4.52 11.69
N TYR A 485 3.12 4.06 12.81
CA TYR A 485 3.39 2.72 13.34
C TYR A 485 2.84 1.63 12.42
N SER A 486 1.63 1.82 11.92
CA SER A 486 0.97 0.95 10.94
C SER A 486 1.77 0.86 9.64
N SER A 487 2.09 2.02 9.06
CA SER A 487 2.79 2.13 7.79
C SER A 487 4.22 1.59 7.86
N ALA A 488 4.92 1.81 8.99
CA ALA A 488 6.24 1.21 9.24
C ALA A 488 6.22 -0.31 9.14
N ARG A 489 5.08 -0.94 9.47
CA ARG A 489 4.86 -2.39 9.46
C ARG A 489 4.11 -2.90 8.23
N LEU A 490 3.83 -2.01 7.27
CA LEU A 490 3.06 -2.33 6.04
C LEU A 490 1.69 -2.94 6.34
N TRP A 491 0.99 -2.43 7.37
CA TRP A 491 -0.42 -2.75 7.59
C TRP A 491 -1.32 -1.97 6.62
N ASP A 492 -0.76 -0.94 5.99
CA ASP A 492 -1.31 -0.12 4.92
C ASP A 492 -0.28 0.05 3.78
N ASP A 493 -0.69 0.68 2.70
CA ASP A 493 0.17 0.99 1.55
C ASP A 493 0.74 2.41 1.62
N GLY A 494 0.42 3.16 2.68
CA GLY A 494 0.97 4.47 2.98
C GLY A 494 0.03 5.38 3.76
N VAL A 495 0.63 6.36 4.44
CA VAL A 495 -0.09 7.49 5.00
C VAL A 495 -0.16 8.57 3.93
N VAL A 496 -1.35 9.11 3.70
CA VAL A 496 -1.61 10.00 2.57
C VAL A 496 -2.21 11.34 3.00
N ASP A 497 -1.86 12.37 2.29
CA ASP A 497 -2.49 13.68 2.41
C ASP A 497 -3.97 13.57 2.00
N PRO A 498 -4.93 14.00 2.84
CA PRO A 498 -6.35 13.98 2.50
C PRO A 498 -6.66 14.60 1.13
N ALA A 499 -6.00 15.70 0.78
CA ALA A 499 -6.21 16.39 -0.49
C ALA A 499 -5.76 15.57 -1.72
N ASP A 500 -4.86 14.60 -1.55
CA ASP A 500 -4.40 13.69 -2.62
C ASP A 500 -5.31 12.47 -2.83
N SER A 501 -6.31 12.26 -1.97
CA SER A 501 -7.10 11.02 -1.93
C SER A 501 -7.78 10.69 -3.26
N ARG A 502 -8.39 11.71 -3.92
CA ARG A 502 -9.01 11.52 -5.24
C ARG A 502 -8.02 11.03 -6.28
N ARG A 503 -6.84 11.66 -6.35
CA ARG A 503 -5.77 11.30 -7.31
C ARG A 503 -5.27 9.88 -7.05
N LEU A 504 -5.01 9.51 -5.80
CA LEU A 504 -4.52 8.19 -5.43
C LEU A 504 -5.53 7.09 -5.76
N LEU A 505 -6.80 7.30 -5.42
CA LEU A 505 -7.88 6.37 -5.76
C LEU A 505 -8.04 6.22 -7.28
N GLY A 506 -7.96 7.31 -8.03
CA GLY A 506 -8.02 7.27 -9.50
C GLY A 506 -6.88 6.46 -10.12
N LEU A 507 -5.65 6.66 -9.65
CA LEU A 507 -4.48 5.87 -10.08
C LEU A 507 -4.65 4.39 -9.73
N ALA A 508 -5.16 4.09 -8.55
CA ALA A 508 -5.39 2.72 -8.11
C ALA A 508 -6.49 2.01 -8.92
N VAL A 509 -7.60 2.70 -9.18
CA VAL A 509 -8.66 2.17 -10.07
C VAL A 509 -8.08 1.91 -11.45
N SER A 510 -7.37 2.88 -12.04
CA SER A 510 -6.69 2.68 -13.32
C SER A 510 -5.80 1.45 -13.30
N ALA A 511 -4.87 1.35 -12.36
CA ALA A 511 -3.96 0.22 -12.24
C ALA A 511 -4.69 -1.13 -12.15
N SER A 512 -5.78 -1.20 -11.38
CA SER A 512 -6.54 -2.43 -11.18
C SER A 512 -7.23 -2.95 -12.44
N LEU A 513 -7.56 -2.06 -13.37
CA LEU A 513 -8.22 -2.40 -14.63
C LEU A 513 -7.28 -2.97 -15.70
N ASN A 514 -6.02 -3.24 -15.40
CA ASN A 514 -5.15 -4.08 -16.22
C ASN A 514 -5.46 -5.57 -16.05
N ALA A 515 -6.10 -5.95 -14.94
CA ALA A 515 -6.63 -7.29 -14.75
C ALA A 515 -8.12 -7.33 -15.12
N PRO A 516 -8.61 -8.45 -15.68
CA PRO A 516 -10.05 -8.65 -15.87
C PRO A 516 -10.75 -8.67 -14.52
N ILE A 517 -12.01 -8.23 -14.47
CA ILE A 517 -12.85 -8.36 -13.29
C ILE A 517 -13.41 -9.78 -13.28
N GLU A 518 -13.03 -10.56 -12.27
CA GLU A 518 -13.47 -11.95 -12.12
C GLU A 518 -14.95 -12.01 -11.71
N GLU A 519 -15.65 -13.05 -12.15
CA GLU A 519 -17.01 -13.35 -11.70
C GLU A 519 -17.02 -13.59 -10.19
N THR A 520 -17.90 -12.89 -9.48
CA THR A 520 -18.10 -13.08 -8.05
C THR A 520 -19.07 -14.22 -7.77
N ARG A 521 -18.68 -15.13 -6.89
CA ARG A 521 -19.55 -16.16 -6.31
C ARG A 521 -19.57 -15.99 -4.81
N PHE A 522 -20.73 -15.61 -4.30
CA PHE A 522 -20.93 -15.47 -2.86
C PHE A 522 -21.13 -16.85 -2.20
N GLY A 523 -20.59 -16.97 -0.99
CA GLY A 523 -20.85 -18.13 -0.14
C GLY A 523 -22.26 -18.11 0.45
N VAL A 524 -22.55 -19.07 1.34
CA VAL A 524 -23.83 -19.14 2.04
C VAL A 524 -23.92 -18.03 3.08
N PHE A 525 -24.91 -17.18 2.95
CA PHE A 525 -25.24 -16.17 3.97
C PHE A 525 -26.20 -16.79 4.99
N ARG A 526 -25.85 -16.65 6.26
CA ARG A 526 -26.69 -17.09 7.37
C ARG A 526 -27.87 -16.15 7.52
N MET A 527 -29.12 -16.68 7.51
CA MET A 527 -30.36 -15.89 7.62
C MET A 527 -30.85 -15.75 9.07
#